data_69954224ed1651451d1fe9d2c130cbad
#
_entry.id   69954224ed1651451d1fe9d2c130cbad
#
_cell.length_a   1.000
_cell.length_b   1.000
_cell.length_c   1.000
_cell.angle_alpha   90.00
_cell.angle_beta   90.00
_cell.angle_gamma   90.00
#
_symmetry.space_group_name_H-M   'P 1'
#
loop_
_entity.id
_entity.type
_entity.pdbx_description
1 polymer ?
#
loop_
_entity_poly.entity_id
_entity_poly.type
_entity_poly.pdbx_seq_one_letter_code
_entity_poly.pdbx_strand_id
1 'polypeptide(L)'
;MRRSRFAAVALLAALPFVVVPAAAAAEPDLAGAVRAKIATAATRAAAGTEVNVMRGNDEEWAFGSAVALAPHVEDAYPEGWLFVANRSGTKWTVAFEGDAAFPELTAQAPESVVSTPEKKIFASYRPAAAKTADLAAKPLAGGDFRTGMRLPYAIGQSWRLTGGPHGAVRQSIDLAGGDGRVLAARAGTFYVMCSSQRGWVRVAHDRGYSSDYYHLAGNRTDNGATVAEGDFLGNIGVDVSCGGSASGRHVHFSLRQNSANIGIASHNIGKWQVYNGSAEYQGYALHGSQRIGIGGSMYNHGPLGLTEGIVDANGGGPLTKRSGPGANYDAVGTVADGATVSISCSDKNGTSHTGRFGYTTTMWNRLADGSWISDAFTWTGTAEPVNGLC
;
A
#
# COMPACT_ATOMS: atom_id res chain seq x y z
N MET A 1 -18.44 95.22 44.06
CA MET A 1 -18.38 94.31 42.92
C MET A 1 -17.93 92.91 43.40
N ARG A 2 -18.86 91.99 43.58
CA ARG A 2 -18.56 90.62 44.00
C ARG A 2 -18.68 89.71 42.81
N ARG A 3 -17.61 89.01 42.45
CA ARG A 3 -17.60 88.01 41.39
C ARG A 3 -17.92 86.61 41.97
N SER A 4 -19.06 86.05 41.58
CA SER A 4 -19.44 84.71 41.92
C SER A 4 -18.67 83.74 41.01
N ARG A 5 -18.04 82.68 41.57
CA ARG A 5 -17.46 81.55 40.86
C ARG A 5 -18.42 80.41 40.90
N PHE A 6 -18.89 79.96 39.77
CA PHE A 6 -19.62 78.72 39.63
C PHE A 6 -18.64 77.55 39.49
N ALA A 7 -18.71 76.55 40.36
CA ALA A 7 -17.98 75.31 40.23
C ALA A 7 -18.88 74.30 39.47
N ALA A 8 -18.41 73.80 38.33
CA ALA A 8 -19.04 72.71 37.61
C ALA A 8 -18.60 71.39 38.16
N VAL A 9 -19.52 70.56 38.69
CA VAL A 9 -19.31 69.19 39.12
C VAL A 9 -19.57 68.28 37.92
N ALA A 10 -18.54 67.60 37.41
CA ALA A 10 -18.67 66.58 36.38
C ALA A 10 -18.98 65.23 37.01
N LEU A 11 -20.19 64.70 36.80
CA LEU A 11 -20.54 63.31 37.13
C LEU A 11 -19.95 62.37 36.08
N LEU A 12 -18.95 61.57 36.45
CA LEU A 12 -18.52 60.44 35.65
C LEU A 12 -19.47 59.26 35.91
N ALA A 13 -20.31 58.93 34.94
CA ALA A 13 -21.10 57.70 34.95
C ALA A 13 -20.18 56.51 34.56
N ALA A 14 -19.89 55.61 35.51
CA ALA A 14 -19.23 54.33 35.27
C ALA A 14 -20.24 53.36 34.64
N LEU A 15 -20.05 53.03 33.37
CA LEU A 15 -20.80 51.95 32.71
C LEU A 15 -20.24 50.57 33.21
N PRO A 16 -21.09 49.65 33.65
CA PRO A 16 -20.62 48.30 33.98
C PRO A 16 -20.19 47.55 32.70
N PHE A 17 -18.93 47.12 32.66
CA PHE A 17 -18.48 46.16 31.66
C PHE A 17 -19.15 44.83 31.95
N VAL A 18 -20.11 44.41 31.12
CA VAL A 18 -20.63 43.04 31.09
C VAL A 18 -19.61 42.19 30.37
N VAL A 19 -18.80 41.45 31.09
CA VAL A 19 -17.94 40.39 30.51
C VAL A 19 -18.90 39.25 30.14
N VAL A 20 -19.27 39.15 28.87
CA VAL A 20 -19.94 37.96 28.34
C VAL A 20 -18.88 36.84 28.27
N PRO A 21 -19.03 35.75 29.01
CA PRO A 21 -18.11 34.61 28.87
C PRO A 21 -18.18 34.12 27.43
N ALA A 22 -17.04 34.01 26.77
CA ALA A 22 -16.96 33.34 25.46
C ALA A 22 -17.51 31.92 25.63
N ALA A 23 -18.57 31.59 24.90
CA ALA A 23 -19.10 30.22 24.90
C ALA A 23 -17.94 29.30 24.49
N ALA A 24 -17.58 28.35 25.35
CA ALA A 24 -16.64 27.29 25.03
C ALA A 24 -17.18 26.58 23.78
N ALA A 25 -16.38 26.51 22.73
CA ALA A 25 -16.75 25.75 21.54
C ALA A 25 -17.05 24.32 22.01
N ALA A 26 -18.21 23.78 21.58
CA ALA A 26 -18.54 22.39 21.88
C ALA A 26 -17.45 21.48 21.30
N GLU A 27 -16.99 20.52 22.08
CA GLU A 27 -16.03 19.51 21.60
C GLU A 27 -16.65 18.80 20.39
N PRO A 28 -15.89 18.57 19.30
CA PRO A 28 -16.40 17.95 18.11
C PRO A 28 -16.89 16.52 18.39
N ASP A 29 -17.97 16.11 17.75
CA ASP A 29 -18.39 14.72 17.71
C ASP A 29 -17.32 13.87 17.02
N LEU A 30 -17.46 12.53 17.03
CA LEU A 30 -16.50 11.63 16.40
C LEU A 30 -16.22 12.00 14.94
N ALA A 31 -17.27 12.25 14.16
CA ALA A 31 -17.11 12.58 12.74
C ALA A 31 -16.37 13.92 12.56
N GLY A 32 -16.64 14.91 13.43
CA GLY A 32 -15.92 16.19 13.46
C GLY A 32 -14.43 16.00 13.80
N ALA A 33 -14.12 15.17 14.82
CA ALA A 33 -12.74 14.87 15.18
C ALA A 33 -11.97 14.15 14.06
N VAL A 34 -12.61 13.18 13.39
CA VAL A 34 -12.01 12.48 12.23
C VAL A 34 -11.80 13.44 11.05
N ARG A 35 -12.79 14.30 10.72
CA ARG A 35 -12.64 15.30 9.65
C ARG A 35 -11.52 16.30 9.94
N ALA A 36 -11.39 16.77 11.18
CA ALA A 36 -10.29 17.64 11.57
C ALA A 36 -8.93 16.96 11.33
N LYS A 37 -8.85 15.65 11.60
CA LYS A 37 -7.63 14.88 11.34
C LYS A 37 -7.39 14.67 9.85
N ILE A 38 -8.41 14.42 9.03
CA ILE A 38 -8.26 14.36 7.56
C ILE A 38 -7.65 15.67 7.04
N ALA A 39 -8.13 16.82 7.53
CA ALA A 39 -7.64 18.13 7.08
C ALA A 39 -6.14 18.35 7.35
N THR A 40 -5.55 17.65 8.31
CA THR A 40 -4.11 17.70 8.62
C THR A 40 -3.31 16.57 7.97
N ALA A 41 -3.94 15.45 7.64
CA ALA A 41 -3.29 14.28 7.08
C ALA A 41 -3.29 14.26 5.54
N ALA A 42 -4.31 14.85 4.91
CA ALA A 42 -4.42 14.89 3.46
C ALA A 42 -3.29 15.72 2.83
N THR A 43 -2.67 15.17 1.82
CA THR A 43 -1.55 15.81 1.10
C THR A 43 -2.02 16.66 -0.07
N ARG A 44 -3.29 16.55 -0.44
CA ARG A 44 -3.95 17.25 -1.56
C ARG A 44 -5.21 17.95 -1.10
N ALA A 45 -5.63 18.97 -1.85
CA ALA A 45 -6.93 19.60 -1.62
C ALA A 45 -8.06 18.60 -1.88
N ALA A 46 -8.86 18.32 -0.84
CA ALA A 46 -9.99 17.42 -0.93
C ALA A 46 -11.22 18.12 -1.52
N ALA A 47 -11.95 17.43 -2.41
CA ALA A 47 -13.27 17.88 -2.88
C ALA A 47 -14.37 17.69 -1.82
N GLY A 48 -14.09 16.91 -0.78
CA GLY A 48 -14.96 16.62 0.35
C GLY A 48 -14.30 15.58 1.26
N THR A 49 -15.01 15.20 2.32
CA THR A 49 -14.52 14.18 3.25
C THR A 49 -15.63 13.18 3.58
N GLU A 50 -15.28 11.90 3.65
CA GLU A 50 -16.18 10.86 4.17
C GLU A 50 -15.58 10.23 5.42
N VAL A 51 -16.46 9.93 6.38
CA VAL A 51 -16.15 9.20 7.60
C VAL A 51 -17.11 8.04 7.68
N ASN A 52 -16.60 6.83 7.60
CA ASN A 52 -17.39 5.61 7.68
C ASN A 52 -17.02 4.86 8.97
N VAL A 53 -17.90 4.91 9.98
CA VAL A 53 -17.76 4.12 11.21
C VAL A 53 -18.25 2.72 10.93
N MET A 54 -17.34 1.78 10.90
CA MET A 54 -17.63 0.37 10.62
C MET A 54 -18.08 -0.37 11.88
N ARG A 55 -17.48 -0.04 13.02
CA ARG A 55 -17.77 -0.64 14.33
C ARG A 55 -17.57 0.38 15.43
N GLY A 56 -18.37 0.27 16.48
CA GLY A 56 -18.27 1.10 17.69
C GLY A 56 -18.73 0.32 18.92
N ASN A 57 -18.38 0.82 20.11
CA ASN A 57 -18.80 0.30 21.40
C ASN A 57 -19.16 1.46 22.32
N ASP A 58 -20.43 1.54 22.71
CA ASP A 58 -21.01 2.45 23.73
C ASP A 58 -20.48 3.89 23.68
N GLU A 59 -20.24 4.41 22.46
CA GLU A 59 -19.66 5.74 22.21
C GLU A 59 -18.25 5.97 22.79
N GLU A 60 -17.58 4.93 23.30
CA GLU A 60 -16.21 5.04 23.81
C GLU A 60 -15.13 4.69 22.81
N TRP A 61 -15.43 3.75 21.91
CA TRP A 61 -14.52 3.28 20.89
C TRP A 61 -15.18 3.28 19.52
N ALA A 62 -14.41 3.59 18.50
CA ALA A 62 -14.82 3.46 17.10
C ALA A 62 -13.65 3.01 16.22
N PHE A 63 -13.99 2.27 15.18
CA PHE A 63 -13.08 1.88 14.10
C PHE A 63 -13.77 2.07 12.75
N GLY A 64 -13.03 2.54 11.75
CA GLY A 64 -13.62 2.78 10.44
C GLY A 64 -12.62 3.25 9.39
N SER A 65 -13.17 3.84 8.31
CA SER A 65 -12.39 4.51 7.27
C SER A 65 -12.66 6.01 7.22
N ALA A 66 -11.64 6.76 6.89
CA ALA A 66 -11.61 8.20 6.73
C ALA A 66 -11.08 8.51 5.32
N VAL A 67 -11.81 9.29 4.52
CA VAL A 67 -11.46 9.54 3.12
C VAL A 67 -11.50 11.03 2.83
N ALA A 68 -10.43 11.53 2.21
CA ALA A 68 -10.38 12.79 1.50
C ALA A 68 -10.77 12.51 0.03
N LEU A 69 -11.94 12.98 -0.37
CA LEU A 69 -12.47 12.77 -1.72
C LEU A 69 -11.66 13.55 -2.75
N ALA A 70 -11.37 12.94 -3.88
CA ALA A 70 -10.76 13.61 -5.01
C ALA A 70 -11.80 14.33 -5.88
N PRO A 71 -11.44 15.39 -6.62
CA PRO A 71 -12.27 15.91 -7.68
C PRO A 71 -12.42 14.87 -8.82
N HIS A 72 -13.55 14.92 -9.54
CA HIS A 72 -13.82 14.01 -10.68
C HIS A 72 -13.10 14.51 -11.95
N VAL A 73 -11.76 14.46 -11.91
CA VAL A 73 -10.90 14.84 -13.03
C VAL A 73 -9.81 13.79 -13.22
N GLU A 74 -9.18 13.77 -14.39
CA GLU A 74 -8.06 12.91 -14.70
C GLU A 74 -6.91 13.17 -13.72
N ASP A 75 -6.13 12.14 -13.38
CA ASP A 75 -4.99 12.17 -12.45
C ASP A 75 -5.32 12.62 -11.01
N ALA A 76 -6.59 12.70 -10.64
CA ALA A 76 -7.02 12.90 -9.27
C ALA A 76 -7.30 11.55 -8.58
N TYR A 77 -6.83 11.41 -7.33
CA TYR A 77 -6.98 10.18 -6.55
C TYR A 77 -7.46 10.53 -5.14
N PRO A 78 -8.43 9.79 -4.59
CA PRO A 78 -8.81 9.94 -3.18
C PRO A 78 -7.68 9.47 -2.27
N GLU A 79 -7.58 10.09 -1.10
CA GLU A 79 -6.71 9.63 -0.03
C GLU A 79 -7.55 9.00 1.08
N GLY A 80 -7.12 7.87 1.63
CA GLY A 80 -7.92 7.18 2.64
C GLY A 80 -7.09 6.44 3.67
N TRP A 81 -7.63 6.41 4.88
CA TRP A 81 -7.02 5.79 6.05
C TRP A 81 -8.04 4.94 6.78
N LEU A 82 -7.58 3.84 7.37
CA LEU A 82 -8.30 3.23 8.48
C LEU A 82 -8.04 4.08 9.73
N PHE A 83 -9.02 4.20 10.60
CA PHE A 83 -8.86 4.90 11.87
C PHE A 83 -9.37 4.06 13.05
N VAL A 84 -8.76 4.28 14.18
CA VAL A 84 -9.27 3.89 15.49
C VAL A 84 -9.45 5.15 16.33
N ALA A 85 -10.52 5.20 17.09
CA ALA A 85 -10.79 6.33 17.99
C ALA A 85 -11.20 5.84 19.37
N ASN A 86 -10.72 6.53 20.41
CA ASN A 86 -11.11 6.33 21.79
C ASN A 86 -11.61 7.64 22.40
N ARG A 87 -12.68 7.57 23.17
CA ARG A 87 -13.28 8.72 23.87
C ARG A 87 -12.88 8.73 25.34
N SER A 88 -12.39 9.86 25.82
CA SER A 88 -12.14 10.14 27.24
C SER A 88 -12.92 11.38 27.64
N GLY A 89 -13.96 11.20 28.46
CA GLY A 89 -14.93 12.25 28.77
C GLY A 89 -15.66 12.72 27.51
N THR A 90 -15.49 13.99 27.12
CA THR A 90 -16.10 14.57 25.93
C THR A 90 -15.17 14.52 24.69
N LYS A 91 -13.89 14.19 24.87
CA LYS A 91 -12.86 14.32 23.83
C LYS A 91 -12.57 12.99 23.13
N TRP A 92 -12.58 13.00 21.80
CA TRP A 92 -12.12 11.90 20.98
C TRP A 92 -10.62 12.01 20.68
N THR A 93 -9.89 10.93 20.90
CA THR A 93 -8.53 10.72 20.41
C THR A 93 -8.62 9.83 19.18
N VAL A 94 -8.22 10.35 18.01
CA VAL A 94 -8.29 9.64 16.72
C VAL A 94 -6.88 9.35 16.24
N ALA A 95 -6.59 8.09 15.91
CA ALA A 95 -5.36 7.69 15.25
C ALA A 95 -5.68 7.09 13.87
N PHE A 96 -4.95 7.56 12.84
CA PHE A 96 -4.95 6.96 11.51
C PHE A 96 -3.88 5.88 11.40
N GLU A 97 -4.07 4.93 10.52
CA GLU A 97 -3.18 3.77 10.33
C GLU A 97 -1.70 4.13 10.09
N GLY A 98 -1.35 5.38 9.80
CA GLY A 98 0.02 5.89 9.65
C GLY A 98 0.60 6.55 10.91
N ASP A 99 -0.21 6.71 11.93
CA ASP A 99 0.21 7.37 13.18
C ASP A 99 0.92 6.39 14.11
N ALA A 100 1.89 6.88 14.87
CA ALA A 100 2.58 6.09 15.89
C ALA A 100 1.63 5.50 16.94
N ALA A 101 0.53 6.21 17.25
CA ALA A 101 -0.47 5.77 18.22
C ALA A 101 -1.42 4.69 17.70
N PHE A 102 -1.50 4.45 16.39
CA PHE A 102 -2.50 3.52 15.82
C PHE A 102 -2.33 2.08 16.31
N PRO A 103 -1.12 1.46 16.26
CA PRO A 103 -0.94 0.11 16.76
C PRO A 103 -1.29 -0.06 18.24
N GLU A 104 -0.96 0.95 19.05
CA GLU A 104 -1.25 0.92 20.48
C GLU A 104 -2.76 1.03 20.76
N LEU A 105 -3.44 2.00 20.16
CA LEU A 105 -4.88 2.16 20.31
C LEU A 105 -5.66 0.95 19.78
N THR A 106 -5.25 0.38 18.65
CA THR A 106 -5.90 -0.84 18.13
C THR A 106 -5.71 -2.03 19.06
N ALA A 107 -4.55 -2.17 19.72
CA ALA A 107 -4.30 -3.22 20.71
C ALA A 107 -5.21 -3.08 21.95
N GLN A 108 -5.48 -1.84 22.39
CA GLN A 108 -6.33 -1.53 23.55
C GLN A 108 -7.82 -1.63 23.26
N ALA A 109 -8.23 -1.43 21.99
CA ALA A 109 -9.64 -1.44 21.60
C ALA A 109 -10.32 -2.78 21.97
N PRO A 110 -11.61 -2.77 22.37
CA PRO A 110 -12.38 -3.99 22.57
C PRO A 110 -12.42 -4.87 21.31
N GLU A 111 -12.53 -6.19 21.48
CA GLU A 111 -12.54 -7.13 20.35
C GLU A 111 -13.76 -6.94 19.43
N SER A 112 -14.85 -6.40 19.94
CA SER A 112 -16.03 -5.99 19.16
C SER A 112 -15.75 -4.82 18.21
N VAL A 113 -14.68 -4.05 18.46
CA VAL A 113 -14.27 -2.88 17.67
C VAL A 113 -13.09 -3.22 16.77
N VAL A 114 -12.04 -3.85 17.30
CA VAL A 114 -10.89 -4.33 16.55
C VAL A 114 -10.66 -5.79 16.93
N SER A 115 -10.90 -6.70 16.00
CA SER A 115 -10.81 -8.15 16.24
C SER A 115 -9.37 -8.61 16.45
N THR A 116 -9.19 -9.77 17.08
CA THR A 116 -7.86 -10.37 17.32
C THR A 116 -7.03 -10.55 16.02
N PRO A 117 -7.58 -11.01 14.88
CA PRO A 117 -6.83 -11.04 13.61
C PRO A 117 -6.35 -9.65 13.16
N GLU A 118 -7.19 -8.62 13.27
CA GLU A 118 -6.83 -7.24 12.91
C GLU A 118 -5.72 -6.69 13.81
N LYS A 119 -5.82 -6.89 15.13
CA LYS A 119 -4.77 -6.49 16.09
C LYS A 119 -3.43 -7.10 15.72
N LYS A 120 -3.41 -8.36 15.29
CA LYS A 120 -2.17 -9.05 14.84
C LYS A 120 -1.58 -8.39 13.60
N ILE A 121 -2.40 -8.00 12.63
CA ILE A 121 -1.97 -7.29 11.41
C ILE A 121 -1.44 -5.91 11.80
N PHE A 122 -2.22 -5.12 12.53
CA PHE A 122 -1.88 -3.73 12.88
C PHE A 122 -0.67 -3.62 13.81
N ALA A 123 -0.39 -4.63 14.65
CA ALA A 123 0.82 -4.69 15.46
C ALA A 123 2.11 -4.68 14.61
N SER A 124 2.04 -5.07 13.34
CA SER A 124 3.16 -5.02 12.39
C SER A 124 3.37 -3.64 11.75
N TYR A 125 2.39 -2.74 11.88
CA TYR A 125 2.48 -1.39 11.30
C TYR A 125 3.54 -0.57 12.04
N ARG A 126 4.25 0.24 11.29
CA ARG A 126 5.24 1.19 11.81
C ARG A 126 4.83 2.58 11.34
N PRO A 127 5.20 3.66 12.08
CA PRO A 127 5.01 5.00 11.57
C PRO A 127 5.57 5.10 10.16
N ALA A 128 4.81 5.73 9.26
CA ALA A 128 5.26 5.93 7.89
C ALA A 128 6.57 6.74 7.96
N ALA A 129 7.68 6.09 7.68
CA ALA A 129 8.90 6.84 7.39
C ALA A 129 8.61 7.68 6.15
N ALA A 130 8.96 8.96 6.19
CA ALA A 130 8.91 9.83 5.02
C ALA A 130 9.87 9.25 3.96
N LYS A 131 9.43 8.27 3.21
CA LYS A 131 10.15 7.78 2.05
C LYS A 131 9.83 8.74 0.92
N THR A 132 10.74 9.67 0.65
CA THR A 132 10.83 10.26 -0.67
C THR A 132 10.92 9.11 -1.65
N ALA A 133 9.90 8.96 -2.50
CA ALA A 133 9.93 7.95 -3.55
C ALA A 133 11.13 8.26 -4.44
N ASP A 134 12.17 7.46 -4.34
CA ASP A 134 13.22 7.48 -5.33
C ASP A 134 12.65 6.84 -6.60
N LEU A 135 12.08 7.69 -7.47
CA LEU A 135 11.52 7.28 -8.77
C LEU A 135 12.61 6.69 -9.69
N ALA A 136 13.88 6.88 -9.32
CA ALA A 136 15.05 6.34 -10.00
C ALA A 136 15.65 5.13 -9.27
N ALA A 137 14.95 4.55 -8.27
CA ALA A 137 15.47 3.43 -7.51
C ALA A 137 15.98 2.34 -8.46
N LYS A 138 17.28 2.12 -8.42
CA LYS A 138 17.88 0.96 -9.10
C LYS A 138 17.26 -0.26 -8.46
N PRO A 139 16.79 -1.24 -9.26
CA PRO A 139 16.36 -2.52 -8.73
C PRO A 139 17.46 -3.05 -7.77
N LEU A 140 17.07 -3.46 -6.56
CA LEU A 140 17.95 -4.04 -5.54
C LEU A 140 18.88 -3.06 -4.77
N ALA A 141 18.75 -1.74 -4.89
CA ALA A 141 19.51 -0.83 -4.04
C ALA A 141 18.99 -0.85 -2.58
N GLY A 142 19.34 -1.91 -1.83
CA GLY A 142 19.22 -1.95 -0.35
C GLY A 142 17.80 -2.04 0.22
N GLY A 143 16.79 -2.50 -0.57
CA GLY A 143 15.41 -2.66 -0.13
C GLY A 143 14.94 -4.13 -0.04
N ASP A 144 13.84 -4.36 0.67
CA ASP A 144 13.06 -5.60 0.59
C ASP A 144 11.78 -5.33 -0.20
N PHE A 145 11.75 -5.79 -1.44
CA PHE A 145 10.65 -5.63 -2.40
C PHE A 145 9.76 -6.88 -2.50
N ARG A 146 9.94 -7.83 -1.58
CA ARG A 146 9.16 -9.08 -1.55
C ARG A 146 7.79 -8.84 -0.96
N THR A 147 6.76 -8.77 -1.79
CA THR A 147 5.38 -8.57 -1.34
C THR A 147 4.70 -9.88 -0.94
N GLY A 148 5.07 -11.00 -1.56
CA GLY A 148 4.35 -12.26 -1.46
C GLY A 148 2.94 -12.19 -2.06
N MET A 149 2.66 -11.18 -2.89
CA MET A 149 1.37 -10.99 -3.55
C MET A 149 1.37 -11.66 -4.92
N ARG A 150 0.22 -12.17 -5.32
CA ARG A 150 -0.08 -12.55 -6.71
C ARG A 150 -0.71 -11.36 -7.45
N LEU A 151 -0.90 -11.48 -8.77
CA LEU A 151 -1.75 -10.57 -9.52
C LEU A 151 -3.22 -10.71 -9.05
N PRO A 152 -4.03 -9.61 -9.07
CA PRO A 152 -5.36 -9.58 -8.48
C PRO A 152 -6.45 -10.29 -9.32
N TYR A 153 -6.11 -11.41 -9.96
CA TYR A 153 -7.03 -12.24 -10.74
C TYR A 153 -6.60 -13.71 -10.68
N ALA A 154 -7.36 -14.63 -11.25
CA ALA A 154 -7.12 -16.05 -11.10
C ALA A 154 -5.74 -16.47 -11.64
N ILE A 155 -5.03 -17.33 -10.91
CA ILE A 155 -3.81 -17.98 -11.39
C ILE A 155 -4.14 -18.72 -12.70
N GLY A 156 -3.24 -18.63 -13.68
CA GLY A 156 -3.45 -19.22 -14.99
C GLY A 156 -4.18 -18.31 -15.99
N GLN A 157 -4.76 -17.19 -15.55
CA GLN A 157 -5.32 -16.17 -16.46
C GLN A 157 -4.26 -15.16 -16.91
N SER A 158 -4.50 -14.54 -18.05
CA SER A 158 -3.74 -13.41 -18.56
C SER A 158 -4.63 -12.19 -18.67
N TRP A 159 -4.24 -11.09 -17.99
CA TRP A 159 -4.90 -9.80 -18.12
C TRP A 159 -3.95 -8.79 -18.77
N ARG A 160 -4.50 -7.72 -19.32
CA ARG A 160 -3.70 -6.64 -19.90
C ARG A 160 -3.24 -5.68 -18.84
N LEU A 161 -1.98 -5.25 -18.90
CA LEU A 161 -1.46 -4.08 -18.21
C LEU A 161 -1.93 -2.85 -18.97
N THR A 162 -3.08 -2.28 -18.59
CA THR A 162 -3.71 -1.16 -19.32
C THR A 162 -3.13 0.19 -18.93
N GLY A 163 -2.59 0.33 -17.71
CA GLY A 163 -1.86 1.49 -17.24
C GLY A 163 -0.61 1.07 -16.46
N GLY A 164 0.55 1.64 -16.83
CA GLY A 164 1.81 1.46 -16.10
C GLY A 164 1.82 2.23 -14.78
N PRO A 165 2.94 2.25 -14.06
CA PRO A 165 3.02 2.91 -12.75
C PRO A 165 2.58 4.38 -12.80
N HIS A 166 1.60 4.74 -11.97
CA HIS A 166 1.03 6.09 -11.87
C HIS A 166 0.55 6.40 -10.44
N GLY A 167 0.12 7.64 -10.21
CA GLY A 167 -0.21 8.19 -8.90
C GLY A 167 0.97 8.91 -8.26
N ALA A 168 0.73 9.60 -7.14
CA ALA A 168 1.66 10.55 -6.51
C ALA A 168 3.09 10.02 -6.32
N VAL A 169 3.24 8.73 -6.06
CA VAL A 169 4.52 8.02 -5.89
C VAL A 169 4.61 6.82 -6.83
N ARG A 170 3.79 6.81 -7.89
CA ARG A 170 3.67 5.69 -8.85
C ARG A 170 3.39 4.35 -8.16
N GLN A 171 2.46 4.40 -7.21
CA GLN A 171 2.06 3.27 -6.39
C GLN A 171 1.13 2.28 -7.09
N SER A 172 0.56 2.64 -8.23
CA SER A 172 -0.55 1.94 -8.86
C SER A 172 -0.24 1.47 -10.27
N ILE A 173 -0.91 0.39 -10.70
CA ILE A 173 -1.02 -0.07 -12.08
C ILE A 173 -2.47 -0.40 -12.39
N ASP A 174 -2.86 -0.33 -13.66
CA ASP A 174 -4.19 -0.70 -14.12
C ASP A 174 -4.17 -2.03 -14.86
N LEU A 175 -5.12 -2.89 -14.51
CA LEU A 175 -5.24 -4.23 -15.05
C LEU A 175 -6.68 -4.51 -15.50
N ALA A 176 -6.83 -5.09 -16.70
CA ALA A 176 -8.13 -5.46 -17.22
C ALA A 176 -8.07 -6.72 -18.08
N GLY A 177 -9.10 -7.55 -18.02
CA GLY A 177 -9.19 -8.74 -18.87
C GLY A 177 -9.94 -9.91 -18.23
N GLY A 178 -9.72 -11.07 -18.79
CA GLY A 178 -10.22 -12.35 -18.33
C GLY A 178 -11.73 -12.37 -18.03
N ASP A 179 -12.10 -12.98 -16.91
CA ASP A 179 -13.48 -13.03 -16.42
C ASP A 179 -13.92 -11.75 -15.67
N GLY A 180 -13.02 -10.79 -15.51
CA GLY A 180 -13.25 -9.53 -14.81
C GLY A 180 -13.31 -9.63 -13.29
N ARG A 181 -13.11 -10.82 -12.70
CA ARG A 181 -13.17 -11.03 -11.24
C ARG A 181 -11.88 -10.60 -10.58
N VAL A 182 -11.98 -9.58 -9.71
CA VAL A 182 -10.88 -9.08 -8.90
C VAL A 182 -10.79 -9.90 -7.62
N LEU A 183 -9.60 -10.42 -7.34
CA LEU A 183 -9.32 -11.34 -6.25
C LEU A 183 -8.26 -10.75 -5.31
N ALA A 184 -8.30 -11.16 -4.03
CA ALA A 184 -7.31 -10.76 -3.05
C ALA A 184 -5.89 -11.20 -3.48
N ALA A 185 -4.98 -10.25 -3.62
CA ALA A 185 -3.61 -10.53 -4.04
C ALA A 185 -2.81 -11.32 -2.99
N ARG A 186 -3.23 -11.24 -1.72
CA ARG A 186 -2.68 -11.97 -0.57
C ARG A 186 -3.73 -12.07 0.53
N ALA A 187 -3.59 -13.03 1.44
CA ALA A 187 -4.43 -13.14 2.63
C ALA A 187 -4.33 -11.89 3.51
N GLY A 188 -5.43 -11.53 4.18
CA GLY A 188 -5.47 -10.35 5.03
C GLY A 188 -6.86 -10.05 5.57
N THR A 189 -7.10 -8.80 5.94
CA THR A 189 -8.40 -8.30 6.39
C THR A 189 -8.95 -7.28 5.40
N PHE A 190 -10.21 -7.47 5.02
CA PHE A 190 -10.93 -6.73 3.99
C PHE A 190 -11.63 -5.49 4.56
N TYR A 191 -11.57 -4.36 3.84
CA TYR A 191 -12.28 -3.12 4.17
C TYR A 191 -12.81 -2.42 2.93
N VAL A 192 -14.01 -1.85 3.04
CA VAL A 192 -14.55 -0.89 2.07
C VAL A 192 -14.12 0.51 2.54
N MET A 193 -13.48 1.27 1.67
CA MET A 193 -12.90 2.56 2.05
C MET A 193 -13.91 3.70 2.00
N CYS A 194 -14.82 3.71 1.01
CA CYS A 194 -15.84 4.77 0.89
C CYS A 194 -17.15 4.36 1.56
N SER A 195 -17.82 5.31 2.22
CA SER A 195 -19.08 5.09 2.94
C SER A 195 -20.23 4.66 2.03
N SER A 196 -20.15 4.98 0.75
CA SER A 196 -21.10 4.53 -0.28
C SER A 196 -21.08 3.03 -0.56
N GLN A 197 -20.15 2.28 0.05
CA GLN A 197 -19.92 0.85 -0.18
C GLN A 197 -19.58 0.52 -1.64
N ARG A 198 -18.96 1.46 -2.34
CA ARG A 198 -18.67 1.33 -3.76
C ARG A 198 -17.19 1.36 -4.03
N GLY A 199 -16.83 0.65 -5.06
CA GLY A 199 -15.67 0.73 -5.91
C GLY A 199 -14.28 0.77 -5.32
N TRP A 200 -14.09 1.07 -4.04
CA TRP A 200 -12.76 1.07 -3.41
C TRP A 200 -12.70 0.14 -2.21
N VAL A 201 -11.92 -0.91 -2.34
CA VAL A 201 -11.63 -1.83 -1.24
C VAL A 201 -10.13 -1.86 -0.93
N ARG A 202 -9.80 -2.11 0.33
CA ARG A 202 -8.44 -2.34 0.84
C ARG A 202 -8.37 -3.72 1.47
N VAL A 203 -7.27 -4.43 1.25
CA VAL A 203 -6.91 -5.59 2.06
C VAL A 203 -5.64 -5.25 2.82
N ALA A 204 -5.72 -5.28 4.16
CA ALA A 204 -4.58 -5.12 5.05
C ALA A 204 -3.89 -6.47 5.26
N HIS A 205 -2.58 -6.54 5.01
CA HIS A 205 -1.78 -7.75 5.09
C HIS A 205 -0.79 -7.69 6.25
N ASP A 206 -0.09 -8.79 6.51
CA ASP A 206 1.06 -8.79 7.41
C ASP A 206 2.24 -7.96 6.86
N ARG A 207 3.30 -7.80 7.64
CA ARG A 207 4.52 -7.04 7.29
C ARG A 207 4.24 -5.57 6.94
N GLY A 208 3.10 -5.03 7.39
CA GLY A 208 2.68 -3.67 7.15
C GLY A 208 2.18 -3.38 5.73
N TYR A 209 2.11 -4.38 4.85
CA TYR A 209 1.58 -4.18 3.50
C TYR A 209 0.07 -4.03 3.49
N SER A 210 -0.43 -3.26 2.54
CA SER A 210 -1.83 -3.25 2.12
C SER A 210 -1.92 -3.14 0.61
N SER A 211 -2.96 -3.73 0.03
CA SER A 211 -3.31 -3.57 -1.38
C SER A 211 -4.67 -2.89 -1.51
N ASP A 212 -4.73 -1.87 -2.36
CA ASP A 212 -5.96 -1.16 -2.69
C ASP A 212 -6.43 -1.57 -4.08
N TYR A 213 -7.74 -1.68 -4.24
CA TYR A 213 -8.42 -2.05 -5.48
C TYR A 213 -9.52 -1.02 -5.72
N TYR A 214 -9.37 -0.19 -6.75
CA TYR A 214 -10.34 0.86 -7.06
C TYR A 214 -11.03 0.64 -8.40
N HIS A 215 -12.10 1.39 -8.64
CA HIS A 215 -13.02 1.30 -9.77
C HIS A 215 -13.85 0.03 -9.81
N LEU A 216 -13.96 -0.72 -8.71
CA LEU A 216 -14.68 -1.99 -8.69
C LEU A 216 -16.20 -1.83 -8.88
N ALA A 217 -16.83 -2.89 -9.38
CA ALA A 217 -18.28 -3.07 -9.43
C ALA A 217 -18.65 -4.32 -8.63
N GLY A 218 -19.78 -4.23 -7.88
CA GLY A 218 -20.29 -5.38 -7.14
C GLY A 218 -19.30 -5.99 -6.14
N ASN A 219 -18.54 -5.13 -5.47
CA ASN A 219 -17.59 -5.58 -4.45
C ASN A 219 -18.29 -6.06 -3.18
N ARG A 220 -17.58 -6.89 -2.42
CA ARG A 220 -17.98 -7.31 -1.06
C ARG A 220 -18.14 -6.08 -0.16
N THR A 221 -18.89 -6.25 0.95
CA THR A 221 -19.18 -5.19 1.93
C THR A 221 -18.93 -5.58 3.38
N ASP A 222 -18.45 -6.80 3.63
CA ASP A 222 -18.22 -7.39 4.95
C ASP A 222 -16.91 -6.89 5.60
N ASN A 223 -16.90 -5.64 6.01
CA ASN A 223 -15.76 -4.98 6.67
C ASN A 223 -15.21 -5.77 7.87
N GLY A 224 -13.89 -5.95 7.92
CA GLY A 224 -13.20 -6.70 8.97
C GLY A 224 -13.16 -8.22 8.71
N ALA A 225 -13.75 -8.70 7.62
CA ALA A 225 -13.68 -10.12 7.26
C ALA A 225 -12.24 -10.51 6.90
N THR A 226 -11.82 -11.68 7.40
CA THR A 226 -10.59 -12.30 6.93
C THR A 226 -10.80 -12.83 5.51
N VAL A 227 -9.87 -12.55 4.63
CA VAL A 227 -9.82 -13.06 3.26
C VAL A 227 -8.57 -13.90 3.06
N ALA A 228 -8.73 -15.03 2.38
CA ALA A 228 -7.61 -15.81 1.88
C ALA A 228 -7.07 -15.19 0.57
N GLU A 229 -5.85 -15.53 0.21
CA GLU A 229 -5.33 -15.24 -1.13
C GLU A 229 -6.25 -15.85 -2.19
N GLY A 230 -6.65 -15.05 -3.16
CA GLY A 230 -7.54 -15.48 -4.24
C GLY A 230 -9.04 -15.38 -3.93
N ASP A 231 -9.44 -14.95 -2.73
CA ASP A 231 -10.84 -14.68 -2.43
C ASP A 231 -11.38 -13.54 -3.31
N PHE A 232 -12.65 -13.67 -3.69
CA PHE A 232 -13.35 -12.67 -4.49
C PHE A 232 -13.52 -11.35 -3.72
N LEU A 233 -13.15 -10.24 -4.35
CA LEU A 233 -13.31 -8.88 -3.80
C LEU A 233 -14.37 -8.08 -4.54
N GLY A 234 -14.50 -8.24 -5.84
CA GLY A 234 -15.40 -7.52 -6.72
C GLY A 234 -15.10 -7.81 -8.20
N ASN A 235 -15.66 -7.05 -9.09
CA ASN A 235 -15.37 -7.14 -10.51
C ASN A 235 -14.73 -5.83 -10.99
N ILE A 236 -13.96 -5.88 -12.08
CA ILE A 236 -13.49 -4.66 -12.75
C ILE A 236 -14.67 -3.77 -13.11
N GLY A 237 -14.53 -2.48 -12.91
CA GLY A 237 -15.58 -1.51 -13.14
C GLY A 237 -15.07 -0.15 -13.58
N VAL A 238 -15.88 0.87 -13.35
CA VAL A 238 -15.62 2.29 -13.64
C VAL A 238 -16.09 3.18 -12.49
N ASP A 239 -16.22 2.64 -11.26
CA ASP A 239 -16.69 3.41 -10.12
C ASP A 239 -15.67 4.50 -9.76
N VAL A 240 -16.16 5.72 -9.61
CA VAL A 240 -15.41 6.91 -9.21
C VAL A 240 -16.12 7.67 -8.09
N SER A 241 -16.92 6.98 -7.30
CA SER A 241 -17.72 7.60 -6.23
C SER A 241 -16.87 8.34 -5.18
N CYS A 242 -15.60 7.96 -5.01
CA CYS A 242 -14.64 8.67 -4.15
C CYS A 242 -13.79 9.71 -4.90
N GLY A 243 -14.11 9.98 -6.18
CA GLY A 243 -13.41 10.91 -7.05
C GLY A 243 -12.45 10.23 -8.04
N GLY A 244 -11.71 11.04 -8.77
CA GLY A 244 -10.88 10.56 -9.88
C GLY A 244 -11.68 10.35 -11.17
N SER A 245 -11.10 9.58 -12.10
CA SER A 245 -11.72 9.23 -13.38
C SER A 245 -11.42 7.79 -13.78
N ALA A 246 -12.24 7.22 -14.65
CA ALA A 246 -12.04 5.91 -15.25
C ALA A 246 -12.54 5.93 -16.70
N SER A 247 -11.65 5.69 -17.66
CA SER A 247 -11.96 5.69 -19.10
C SER A 247 -12.50 4.35 -19.61
N GLY A 248 -12.41 3.28 -18.81
CA GLY A 248 -12.86 1.94 -19.17
C GLY A 248 -12.83 1.00 -17.99
N ARG A 249 -13.44 -0.19 -18.13
CA ARG A 249 -13.48 -1.18 -17.04
C ARG A 249 -12.09 -1.76 -16.76
N HIS A 250 -11.60 -1.53 -15.54
CA HIS A 250 -10.33 -2.06 -15.04
C HIS A 250 -10.35 -2.17 -13.52
N VAL A 251 -9.32 -2.71 -12.93
CA VAL A 251 -8.96 -2.51 -11.54
C VAL A 251 -7.71 -1.63 -11.49
N HIS A 252 -7.81 -0.51 -10.78
CA HIS A 252 -6.67 0.29 -10.35
C HIS A 252 -6.12 -0.37 -9.09
N PHE A 253 -4.97 -1.03 -9.22
CA PHE A 253 -4.31 -1.79 -8.16
C PHE A 253 -3.15 -1.01 -7.57
N SER A 254 -3.21 -0.72 -6.27
CA SER A 254 -2.21 0.11 -5.59
C SER A 254 -1.53 -0.64 -4.45
N LEU A 255 -0.26 -0.30 -4.22
CA LEU A 255 0.57 -0.87 -3.16
C LEU A 255 0.83 0.15 -2.05
N ARG A 256 0.67 -0.30 -0.80
CA ARG A 256 0.96 0.49 0.40
C ARG A 256 1.82 -0.32 1.37
N GLN A 257 2.63 0.38 2.16
CA GLN A 257 3.33 -0.21 3.30
C GLN A 257 3.33 0.76 4.47
N ASN A 258 2.97 0.28 5.65
CA ASN A 258 2.85 1.09 6.87
C ASN A 258 1.98 2.34 6.62
N SER A 259 0.85 2.15 5.95
CA SER A 259 -0.14 3.17 5.55
C SER A 259 0.31 4.18 4.50
N ALA A 260 1.56 4.24 4.15
CA ALA A 260 2.03 5.09 3.07
C ALA A 260 1.85 4.41 1.71
N ASN A 261 1.47 5.16 0.69
CA ASN A 261 1.62 4.73 -0.68
C ASN A 261 3.12 4.54 -0.97
N ILE A 262 3.48 3.42 -1.59
CA ILE A 262 4.86 3.13 -1.99
C ILE A 262 4.90 2.85 -3.48
N GLY A 263 5.97 3.28 -4.16
CA GLY A 263 6.14 3.02 -5.58
C GLY A 263 6.06 1.52 -5.87
N ILE A 264 5.24 1.14 -6.86
CA ILE A 264 5.05 -0.28 -7.23
C ILE A 264 6.26 -0.84 -7.99
N ALA A 265 7.07 0.04 -8.59
CA ALA A 265 8.28 -0.35 -9.30
C ALA A 265 9.25 -1.09 -8.38
N SER A 266 9.93 -2.06 -8.92
CA SER A 266 10.84 -2.99 -8.23
C SER A 266 10.17 -3.99 -7.28
N HIS A 267 8.93 -3.78 -6.87
CA HIS A 267 8.20 -4.80 -6.12
C HIS A 267 7.76 -5.95 -7.03
N ASN A 268 7.82 -7.16 -6.50
CA ASN A 268 7.28 -8.30 -7.22
C ASN A 268 5.78 -8.43 -6.97
N ILE A 269 5.00 -8.43 -8.04
CA ILE A 269 3.56 -8.68 -8.00
C ILE A 269 3.27 -9.86 -8.93
N GLY A 270 2.92 -11.00 -8.35
CA GLY A 270 2.59 -12.21 -9.13
C GLY A 270 3.73 -12.76 -9.99
N LYS A 271 4.96 -12.70 -9.49
CA LYS A 271 6.21 -13.08 -10.19
C LYS A 271 6.58 -12.15 -11.36
N TRP A 272 6.01 -10.94 -11.37
CA TRP A 272 6.41 -9.88 -12.28
C TRP A 272 7.11 -8.76 -11.51
N GLN A 273 8.17 -8.22 -12.11
CA GLN A 273 8.79 -6.97 -11.69
C GLN A 273 8.22 -5.84 -12.53
N VAL A 274 7.66 -4.84 -11.88
CA VAL A 274 7.11 -3.66 -12.59
C VAL A 274 8.17 -2.56 -12.63
N TYR A 275 8.24 -1.84 -13.73
CA TYR A 275 9.20 -0.75 -13.95
C TYR A 275 8.50 0.52 -14.41
N ASN A 276 8.97 1.66 -13.87
CA ASN A 276 8.51 2.97 -14.29
C ASN A 276 8.89 3.25 -15.76
N GLY A 277 8.01 3.95 -16.45
CA GLY A 277 8.34 4.65 -17.69
C GLY A 277 8.83 6.09 -17.44
N SER A 278 9.05 6.85 -18.51
CA SER A 278 9.43 8.28 -18.41
C SER A 278 8.31 9.16 -17.87
N ALA A 279 7.05 8.78 -18.10
CA ALA A 279 5.86 9.46 -17.58
C ALA A 279 4.95 8.48 -16.81
N GLU A 280 3.93 9.01 -16.13
CA GLU A 280 2.86 8.20 -15.53
C GLU A 280 2.13 7.39 -16.60
N TYR A 281 1.52 6.27 -16.22
CA TYR A 281 0.87 5.28 -17.09
C TYR A 281 1.78 4.58 -18.11
N GLN A 282 3.06 4.97 -18.16
CA GLN A 282 4.08 4.31 -18.96
C GLN A 282 4.88 3.33 -18.12
N GLY A 283 5.61 2.44 -18.80
CA GLY A 283 6.46 1.46 -18.15
C GLY A 283 6.35 0.09 -18.78
N TYR A 284 6.79 -0.90 -18.01
CA TYR A 284 6.79 -2.29 -18.47
C TYR A 284 6.89 -3.23 -17.27
N ALA A 285 6.70 -4.52 -17.51
CA ALA A 285 6.95 -5.57 -16.54
C ALA A 285 7.86 -6.65 -17.10
N LEU A 286 8.63 -7.29 -16.21
CA LEU A 286 9.54 -8.40 -16.53
C LEU A 286 9.15 -9.65 -15.74
N HIS A 287 9.22 -10.80 -16.40
CA HIS A 287 9.22 -12.14 -15.82
C HIS A 287 10.39 -12.91 -16.40
N GLY A 288 11.49 -13.08 -15.67
CA GLY A 288 12.77 -13.44 -16.26
C GLY A 288 13.17 -12.43 -17.32
N SER A 289 13.55 -12.91 -18.51
CA SER A 289 13.87 -12.06 -19.65
C SER A 289 12.64 -11.61 -20.45
N GLN A 290 11.46 -12.18 -20.19
CA GLN A 290 10.22 -11.78 -20.86
C GLN A 290 9.82 -10.37 -20.46
N ARG A 291 9.73 -9.47 -21.44
CA ARG A 291 9.30 -8.08 -21.23
C ARG A 291 7.95 -7.85 -21.88
N ILE A 292 7.03 -7.23 -21.13
CA ILE A 292 5.76 -6.71 -21.65
C ILE A 292 5.68 -5.21 -21.40
N GLY A 293 5.16 -4.46 -22.36
CA GLY A 293 4.81 -3.04 -22.23
C GLY A 293 3.32 -2.85 -21.95
N ILE A 294 2.88 -1.59 -21.95
CA ILE A 294 1.47 -1.23 -21.81
C ILE A 294 0.66 -1.84 -22.95
N GLY A 295 -0.51 -2.39 -22.62
CA GLY A 295 -1.36 -3.18 -23.53
C GLY A 295 -0.95 -4.66 -23.64
N GLY A 296 0.23 -5.03 -23.12
CA GLY A 296 0.71 -6.41 -23.11
C GLY A 296 0.00 -7.26 -22.06
N SER A 297 0.06 -8.58 -22.23
CA SER A 297 -0.60 -9.56 -21.36
C SER A 297 0.33 -10.00 -20.23
N MET A 298 -0.12 -9.88 -18.98
CA MET A 298 0.51 -10.42 -17.79
C MET A 298 -0.16 -11.75 -17.41
N TYR A 299 0.57 -12.84 -17.53
CA TYR A 299 0.10 -14.14 -17.06
C TYR A 299 0.27 -14.23 -15.54
N ASN A 300 -0.75 -14.67 -14.81
CA ASN A 300 -0.65 -14.83 -13.37
C ASN A 300 -0.02 -16.19 -13.02
N HIS A 301 1.27 -16.15 -12.73
CA HIS A 301 2.07 -17.30 -12.28
C HIS A 301 1.88 -17.63 -10.77
N GLY A 302 0.97 -16.95 -10.08
CA GLY A 302 0.86 -17.00 -8.63
C GLY A 302 1.85 -16.08 -7.90
N PRO A 303 1.89 -16.10 -6.56
CA PRO A 303 2.81 -15.29 -5.77
C PRO A 303 4.25 -15.81 -5.89
N LEU A 304 5.23 -14.94 -5.68
CA LEU A 304 6.61 -15.34 -5.42
C LEU A 304 6.76 -15.53 -3.90
N GLY A 305 7.14 -16.72 -3.48
CA GLY A 305 7.42 -17.04 -2.08
C GLY A 305 8.61 -16.24 -1.53
N LEU A 306 8.65 -16.02 -0.23
CA LEU A 306 9.68 -15.18 0.41
C LEU A 306 11.10 -15.81 0.36
N THR A 307 11.19 -17.10 0.06
CA THR A 307 12.45 -17.87 -0.10
C THR A 307 12.61 -18.39 -1.53
N GLU A 308 11.91 -17.78 -2.48
CA GLU A 308 11.97 -18.12 -3.89
C GLU A 308 12.65 -17.02 -4.70
N GLY A 309 13.07 -17.36 -5.91
CA GLY A 309 13.56 -16.45 -6.91
C GLY A 309 13.07 -16.80 -8.30
N ILE A 310 13.05 -15.83 -9.19
CA ILE A 310 12.78 -16.01 -10.62
C ILE A 310 14.10 -15.90 -11.36
N VAL A 311 14.40 -16.88 -12.19
CA VAL A 311 15.60 -16.87 -13.03
C VAL A 311 15.45 -15.79 -14.10
N ASP A 312 16.38 -14.87 -14.16
CA ASP A 312 16.55 -13.88 -15.23
C ASP A 312 17.91 -14.09 -15.90
N ALA A 313 17.91 -14.89 -16.93
CA ALA A 313 19.13 -15.25 -17.66
C ALA A 313 19.66 -14.12 -18.58
N ASN A 314 19.12 -12.90 -18.47
CA ASN A 314 19.57 -11.68 -19.17
C ASN A 314 19.69 -11.81 -20.70
N GLY A 315 18.97 -12.72 -21.28
CA GLY A 315 19.01 -12.98 -22.73
C GLY A 315 18.11 -14.11 -23.18
N GLY A 316 17.33 -14.68 -22.24
CA GLY A 316 16.32 -15.69 -22.54
C GLY A 316 16.84 -17.12 -22.71
N GLY A 317 18.14 -17.37 -22.50
CA GLY A 317 18.72 -18.72 -22.48
C GLY A 317 18.60 -19.39 -21.09
N PRO A 318 18.86 -20.71 -20.99
CA PRO A 318 18.88 -21.38 -19.71
C PRO A 318 20.12 -20.95 -18.88
N LEU A 319 19.93 -20.73 -17.58
CA LEU A 319 21.02 -20.46 -16.64
C LEU A 319 21.70 -21.77 -16.21
N THR A 320 23.04 -21.78 -16.19
CA THR A 320 23.82 -22.93 -15.76
C THR A 320 23.74 -23.12 -14.24
N LYS A 321 23.40 -24.33 -13.81
CA LYS A 321 23.51 -24.76 -12.41
C LYS A 321 24.91 -25.33 -12.15
N ARG A 322 25.48 -25.01 -10.98
CA ARG A 322 26.84 -25.42 -10.57
C ARG A 322 26.82 -26.35 -9.35
N SER A 323 27.87 -27.12 -9.17
CA SER A 323 28.06 -27.97 -7.97
C SER A 323 28.44 -27.19 -6.71
N GLY A 324 28.81 -25.91 -6.85
CA GLY A 324 29.19 -25.02 -5.75
C GLY A 324 28.99 -23.53 -6.10
N PRO A 325 29.29 -22.61 -5.14
CA PRO A 325 29.00 -21.18 -5.27
C PRO A 325 30.03 -20.44 -6.14
N GLY A 326 30.14 -20.79 -7.42
CA GLY A 326 31.06 -20.13 -8.32
C GLY A 326 31.09 -20.72 -9.73
N ALA A 327 31.56 -19.92 -10.69
CA ALA A 327 31.71 -20.33 -12.08
C ALA A 327 32.84 -21.35 -12.29
N ASN A 328 33.75 -21.48 -11.31
CA ASN A 328 34.85 -22.44 -11.26
C ASN A 328 34.41 -23.85 -10.80
N TYR A 329 33.17 -24.02 -10.33
CA TYR A 329 32.60 -25.31 -10.01
C TYR A 329 31.98 -25.96 -11.25
N ASP A 330 31.86 -27.30 -11.22
CA ASP A 330 31.33 -28.07 -12.35
C ASP A 330 29.89 -27.68 -12.70
N ALA A 331 29.60 -27.66 -14.00
CA ALA A 331 28.22 -27.52 -14.46
C ALA A 331 27.46 -28.84 -14.24
N VAL A 332 26.37 -28.78 -13.48
CA VAL A 332 25.56 -29.95 -13.10
C VAL A 332 24.17 -29.93 -13.73
N GLY A 333 23.90 -28.97 -14.62
CA GLY A 333 22.63 -28.85 -15.32
C GLY A 333 22.29 -27.41 -15.66
N THR A 334 21.05 -27.17 -16.01
CA THR A 334 20.53 -25.84 -16.35
C THR A 334 19.16 -25.62 -15.72
N VAL A 335 18.75 -24.36 -15.60
CA VAL A 335 17.39 -23.94 -15.26
C VAL A 335 16.91 -22.90 -16.26
N ALA A 336 15.65 -23.01 -16.68
CA ALA A 336 15.09 -22.14 -17.71
C ALA A 336 14.95 -20.70 -17.22
N ASP A 337 15.07 -19.75 -18.15
CA ASP A 337 14.70 -18.36 -17.93
C ASP A 337 13.21 -18.25 -17.52
N GLY A 338 12.87 -17.39 -16.59
CA GLY A 338 11.52 -17.26 -16.02
C GLY A 338 11.13 -18.36 -15.02
N ALA A 339 11.95 -19.40 -14.85
CA ALA A 339 11.65 -20.45 -13.88
C ALA A 339 11.66 -19.89 -12.45
N THR A 340 10.73 -20.35 -11.63
CA THR A 340 10.76 -20.14 -10.17
C THR A 340 11.64 -21.19 -9.52
N VAL A 341 12.56 -20.77 -8.67
CA VAL A 341 13.46 -21.64 -7.91
C VAL A 341 13.29 -21.43 -6.42
N SER A 342 13.32 -22.53 -5.64
CA SER A 342 13.34 -22.48 -4.18
C SER A 342 14.80 -22.41 -3.70
N ILE A 343 15.09 -21.43 -2.84
CA ILE A 343 16.44 -21.14 -2.32
C ILE A 343 16.54 -21.71 -0.90
N SER A 344 17.47 -22.60 -0.68
CA SER A 344 17.74 -23.21 0.63
C SER A 344 18.60 -22.32 1.54
N CYS A 345 19.61 -21.67 0.97
CA CYS A 345 20.51 -20.72 1.62
C CYS A 345 21.35 -20.00 0.57
N SER A 346 22.17 -19.02 0.96
CA SER A 346 23.04 -18.28 0.05
C SER A 346 24.47 -18.19 0.59
N ASP A 347 25.45 -18.10 -0.32
CA ASP A 347 26.86 -17.81 -0.02
C ASP A 347 27.23 -16.46 -0.69
N LYS A 348 27.79 -15.53 0.10
CA LYS A 348 28.22 -14.20 -0.38
C LYS A 348 29.64 -14.16 -0.96
N ASN A 349 30.38 -15.26 -0.89
CA ASN A 349 31.82 -15.33 -1.22
C ASN A 349 32.09 -16.06 -2.54
N GLY A 350 31.10 -16.22 -3.40
CA GLY A 350 31.26 -16.88 -4.69
C GLY A 350 31.95 -16.03 -5.74
N THR A 351 32.04 -16.53 -6.98
CA THR A 351 32.56 -15.74 -8.10
C THR A 351 31.60 -14.61 -8.48
N SER A 352 32.17 -13.43 -8.78
CA SER A 352 31.40 -12.24 -9.16
C SER A 352 30.75 -12.41 -10.53
N HIS A 353 29.47 -12.02 -10.62
CA HIS A 353 28.73 -11.93 -11.88
C HIS A 353 27.95 -10.61 -11.95
N THR A 354 27.71 -10.16 -13.18
CA THR A 354 26.90 -8.99 -13.47
C THR A 354 25.67 -9.43 -14.27
N GLY A 355 24.51 -9.20 -13.69
CA GLY A 355 23.22 -9.48 -14.29
C GLY A 355 22.61 -8.27 -14.99
N ARG A 356 21.28 -8.29 -15.11
CA ARG A 356 20.52 -7.21 -15.74
C ARG A 356 20.74 -5.86 -15.02
N PHE A 357 20.71 -4.78 -15.76
CA PHE A 357 20.90 -3.40 -15.28
C PHE A 357 22.24 -3.14 -14.58
N GLY A 358 23.25 -3.96 -14.80
CA GLY A 358 24.57 -3.80 -14.20
C GLY A 358 24.61 -4.21 -12.72
N TYR A 359 23.63 -4.95 -12.22
CA TYR A 359 23.67 -5.52 -10.87
C TYR A 359 24.79 -6.55 -10.78
N THR A 360 25.80 -6.23 -9.99
CA THR A 360 26.99 -7.08 -9.77
C THR A 360 26.99 -7.60 -8.35
N THR A 361 27.15 -8.92 -8.20
CA THR A 361 27.19 -9.57 -6.88
C THR A 361 28.10 -10.79 -6.89
N THR A 362 28.63 -11.13 -5.72
CA THR A 362 29.32 -12.39 -5.43
C THR A 362 28.41 -13.41 -4.76
N MET A 363 27.13 -13.07 -4.56
CA MET A 363 26.18 -13.96 -3.92
C MET A 363 25.74 -15.07 -4.87
N TRP A 364 25.70 -16.29 -4.36
CA TRP A 364 25.20 -17.49 -5.02
C TRP A 364 24.12 -18.13 -4.16
N ASN A 365 23.05 -18.56 -4.79
CA ASN A 365 21.90 -19.18 -4.16
C ASN A 365 21.97 -20.70 -4.32
N ARG A 366 21.95 -21.43 -3.22
CA ARG A 366 21.80 -22.88 -3.22
C ARG A 366 20.33 -23.24 -3.38
N LEU A 367 20.03 -24.02 -4.38
CA LEU A 367 18.68 -24.48 -4.68
C LEU A 367 18.29 -25.69 -3.81
N ALA A 368 17.00 -26.01 -3.79
CA ALA A 368 16.47 -27.16 -3.07
C ALA A 368 17.06 -28.52 -3.54
N ASP A 369 17.50 -28.61 -4.79
CA ASP A 369 18.17 -29.79 -5.36
C ASP A 369 19.67 -29.87 -5.02
N GLY A 370 20.19 -28.93 -4.24
CA GLY A 370 21.57 -28.84 -3.82
C GLY A 370 22.51 -28.15 -4.82
N SER A 371 22.05 -27.83 -6.03
CA SER A 371 22.82 -27.09 -7.02
C SER A 371 22.85 -25.58 -6.70
N TRP A 372 23.72 -24.84 -7.38
CA TRP A 372 23.93 -23.42 -7.16
C TRP A 372 23.73 -22.60 -8.42
N ILE A 373 23.14 -21.41 -8.25
CA ILE A 373 23.03 -20.40 -9.31
C ILE A 373 23.46 -19.03 -8.76
N SER A 374 24.00 -18.17 -9.65
CA SER A 374 24.37 -16.81 -9.24
C SER A 374 23.15 -15.96 -9.00
N ASP A 375 23.14 -15.19 -7.91
CA ASP A 375 22.11 -14.23 -7.54
C ASP A 375 22.01 -13.08 -8.59
N ALA A 376 23.10 -12.78 -9.31
CA ALA A 376 23.10 -11.81 -10.40
C ALA A 376 22.05 -12.12 -11.50
N PHE A 377 21.65 -13.39 -11.60
CA PHE A 377 20.67 -13.89 -12.57
C PHE A 377 19.41 -14.46 -11.91
N THR A 378 19.13 -14.02 -10.67
CA THR A 378 18.00 -14.52 -9.90
C THR A 378 17.28 -13.36 -9.20
N TRP A 379 16.09 -13.03 -9.63
CA TRP A 379 15.29 -12.01 -8.98
C TRP A 379 14.60 -12.59 -7.74
N THR A 380 15.03 -12.15 -6.56
CA THR A 380 14.44 -12.54 -5.27
C THR A 380 13.62 -11.44 -4.62
N GLY A 381 13.73 -10.20 -5.11
CA GLY A 381 13.14 -9.01 -4.50
C GLY A 381 14.00 -8.37 -3.40
N THR A 382 15.20 -8.83 -3.19
CA THR A 382 16.16 -8.23 -2.24
C THR A 382 17.60 -8.58 -2.66
N ALA A 383 18.57 -7.74 -2.23
CA ALA A 383 19.99 -8.02 -2.38
C ALA A 383 20.57 -8.83 -1.20
N GLU A 384 19.73 -9.22 -0.23
CA GLU A 384 20.14 -10.00 0.93
C GLU A 384 19.72 -11.48 0.78
N PRO A 385 20.39 -12.41 1.47
CA PRO A 385 20.00 -13.81 1.50
C PRO A 385 18.55 -14.00 1.93
N VAL A 386 17.74 -14.65 1.10
CA VAL A 386 16.29 -14.78 1.37
C VAL A 386 15.96 -15.90 2.34
N ASN A 387 16.87 -16.83 2.56
CA ASN A 387 16.70 -17.98 3.47
C ASN A 387 17.97 -18.23 4.31
N GLY A 388 18.69 -17.17 4.69
CA GLY A 388 19.88 -17.22 5.49
C GLY A 388 21.14 -17.58 4.69
N LEU A 389 22.29 -17.57 5.41
CA LEU A 389 23.57 -17.98 4.85
C LEU A 389 23.77 -19.50 5.00
N CYS A 390 24.46 -20.12 4.06
CA CYS A 390 24.90 -21.48 4.20
C CYS A 390 26.11 -21.53 5.14
#